data_b8a0455875f8238455e46c61501f964c
#
_entry.id   b8a0455875f8238455e46c61501f964c
#
_cell.length_a   1.000
_cell.length_b   1.000
_cell.length_c   1.000
_cell.angle_alpha   90.00
_cell.angle_beta   90.00
_cell.angle_gamma   90.00
#
_symmetry.space_group_name_H-M   'P 1'
#
loop_
_entity.id
_entity.type
_entity.pdbx_description
1 polymer ?
#
loop_
_entity_poly.entity_id
_entity_poly.type
_entity_poly.pdbx_seq_one_letter_code
_entity_poly.pdbx_strand_id
1 'polypeptide(L)'
;MILLWVRMMCDRHSHRFMAPPSIHSSGPDANLSAAYFEARYQILREPLGFPPSAAKLPDDDAAIHSWIETKQVESEDEVMVVAVGRIHLIPADSTGACADTVDENAAHCPDFPPLGSHGFSDVSGNDFPTPESLRPAVQIRQMGTLENHQRKGYAATVLSNLESEAVTLWGKCTGFLQARVHAIPFYESQNWTCFGDEYMVEGIGLHRSMW
;
A
#
# COMPACT_ATOMS: atom_id res chain seq x y z
N MET A 1 24.78 -14.24 67.17
CA MET A 1 25.15 -13.39 66.06
C MET A 1 24.87 -14.21 64.80
N ILE A 2 23.67 -14.02 64.23
CA ILE A 2 23.13 -14.83 63.11
C ILE A 2 23.24 -13.98 61.87
N LEU A 3 24.09 -14.41 60.90
CA LEU A 3 24.21 -13.77 59.59
C LEU A 3 23.05 -14.24 58.70
N LEU A 4 22.13 -13.30 58.39
CA LEU A 4 21.12 -13.51 57.39
C LEU A 4 21.72 -13.24 56.00
N TRP A 5 21.83 -14.27 55.16
CA TRP A 5 22.12 -14.15 53.75
C TRP A 5 20.82 -13.80 53.01
N VAL A 6 20.69 -12.55 52.59
CA VAL A 6 19.63 -12.14 51.65
C VAL A 6 20.11 -12.51 50.25
N ARG A 7 19.49 -13.53 49.67
CA ARG A 7 19.68 -13.93 48.26
C ARG A 7 18.86 -13.00 47.40
N MET A 8 19.47 -11.94 46.88
CA MET A 8 18.86 -11.12 45.81
C MET A 8 18.66 -12.00 44.59
N MET A 9 17.44 -12.45 44.37
CA MET A 9 17.01 -12.97 43.06
C MET A 9 17.01 -11.81 42.08
N CYS A 10 18.04 -11.74 41.25
CA CYS A 10 18.10 -10.87 40.12
C CYS A 10 17.17 -11.45 39.06
N ASP A 11 15.93 -10.96 38.97
CA ASP A 11 15.03 -11.23 37.86
C ASP A 11 15.69 -10.67 36.59
N ARG A 12 16.39 -11.53 35.87
CA ARG A 12 16.79 -11.24 34.51
C ARG A 12 15.52 -11.22 33.64
N HIS A 13 14.88 -10.09 33.57
CA HIS A 13 13.99 -9.80 32.43
C HIS A 13 14.88 -9.83 31.20
N SER A 14 14.91 -10.97 30.54
CA SER A 14 15.48 -11.08 29.20
C SER A 14 14.64 -10.21 28.28
N HIS A 15 15.08 -8.98 28.05
CA HIS A 15 14.62 -8.21 26.91
C HIS A 15 14.99 -9.03 25.67
N ARG A 16 14.03 -9.83 25.19
CA ARG A 16 14.14 -10.47 23.89
C ARG A 16 14.27 -9.37 22.85
N PHE A 17 15.45 -9.20 22.31
CA PHE A 17 15.68 -8.36 21.16
C PHE A 17 14.93 -8.98 19.98
N MET A 18 13.77 -8.45 19.67
CA MET A 18 13.08 -8.80 18.42
C MET A 18 13.96 -8.36 17.25
N ALA A 19 14.14 -9.23 16.27
CA ALA A 19 14.82 -8.84 15.05
C ALA A 19 14.08 -7.63 14.43
N PRO A 20 14.81 -6.67 13.89
CA PRO A 20 14.19 -5.52 13.25
C PRO A 20 13.29 -5.97 12.08
N PRO A 21 12.21 -5.23 11.79
CA PRO A 21 11.38 -5.51 10.63
C PRO A 21 12.21 -5.42 9.36
N SER A 22 11.93 -6.32 8.40
CA SER A 22 12.58 -6.34 7.09
C SER A 22 11.63 -5.85 6.01
N ILE A 23 12.14 -5.01 5.10
CA ILE A 23 11.45 -4.60 3.89
C ILE A 23 11.79 -5.56 2.76
N HIS A 24 10.79 -5.93 1.98
CA HIS A 24 10.90 -6.79 0.81
C HIS A 24 10.21 -6.14 -0.38
N SER A 25 10.68 -6.47 -1.58
CA SER A 25 10.02 -6.11 -2.83
C SER A 25 10.14 -7.24 -3.85
N SER A 26 9.24 -7.25 -4.80
CA SER A 26 9.30 -8.11 -5.97
C SER A 26 8.81 -7.34 -7.20
N GLY A 27 9.47 -7.53 -8.33
CA GLY A 27 9.07 -6.96 -9.61
C GLY A 27 7.92 -7.72 -10.28
N PRO A 28 7.55 -7.32 -11.49
CA PRO A 28 6.61 -8.05 -12.32
C PRO A 28 7.01 -9.52 -12.50
N ASP A 29 6.02 -10.36 -12.78
CA ASP A 29 6.14 -11.82 -12.96
C ASP A 29 6.66 -12.60 -11.74
N ALA A 30 6.72 -11.97 -10.57
CA ALA A 30 7.15 -12.62 -9.35
C ALA A 30 6.05 -13.49 -8.74
N ASN A 31 6.43 -14.65 -8.24
CA ASN A 31 5.51 -15.51 -7.50
C ASN A 31 5.42 -15.06 -6.04
N LEU A 32 4.34 -14.36 -5.71
CA LEU A 32 4.09 -13.86 -4.37
C LEU A 32 3.67 -14.99 -3.42
N SER A 33 4.12 -14.90 -2.17
CA SER A 33 3.84 -15.90 -1.15
C SER A 33 2.37 -15.90 -0.70
N ALA A 34 1.91 -17.04 -0.20
CA ALA A 34 0.60 -17.13 0.43
C ALA A 34 0.48 -16.16 1.63
N ALA A 35 1.54 -15.97 2.40
CA ALA A 35 1.57 -15.05 3.53
C ALA A 35 1.37 -13.58 3.10
N TYR A 36 1.90 -13.18 1.94
CA TYR A 36 1.65 -11.85 1.39
C TYR A 36 0.16 -11.64 1.06
N PHE A 37 -0.47 -12.60 0.38
CA PHE A 37 -1.89 -12.51 0.04
C PHE A 37 -2.81 -12.59 1.26
N GLU A 38 -2.45 -13.39 2.25
CA GLU A 38 -3.18 -13.46 3.52
C GLU A 38 -3.15 -12.12 4.25
N ALA A 39 -1.98 -11.50 4.39
CA ALA A 39 -1.85 -10.18 4.98
C ALA A 39 -2.64 -9.12 4.20
N ARG A 40 -2.58 -9.16 2.86
CA ARG A 40 -3.32 -8.25 2.00
C ARG A 40 -4.84 -8.42 2.16
N TYR A 41 -5.32 -9.66 2.33
CA TYR A 41 -6.70 -9.95 2.67
C TYR A 41 -7.09 -9.33 4.01
N GLN A 42 -6.38 -9.67 5.08
CA GLN A 42 -6.66 -9.20 6.43
C GLN A 42 -6.65 -7.67 6.55
N ILE A 43 -5.73 -7.02 5.85
CA ILE A 43 -5.58 -5.55 5.89
C ILE A 43 -6.68 -4.83 5.09
N LEU A 44 -7.04 -5.36 3.91
CA LEU A 44 -7.73 -4.55 2.91
C LEU A 44 -9.11 -5.11 2.50
N ARG A 45 -9.37 -6.38 2.77
CA ARG A 45 -10.57 -7.06 2.25
C ARG A 45 -11.48 -7.57 3.35
N GLU A 46 -10.92 -8.26 4.33
CA GLU A 46 -11.65 -8.78 5.47
C GLU A 46 -12.45 -7.70 6.21
N PRO A 47 -11.90 -6.51 6.52
CA PRO A 47 -12.65 -5.44 7.19
C PRO A 47 -13.84 -4.91 6.39
N LEU A 48 -13.88 -5.19 5.09
CA LEU A 48 -14.96 -4.79 4.18
C LEU A 48 -15.93 -5.94 3.88
N GLY A 49 -15.69 -7.13 4.44
CA GLY A 49 -16.53 -8.32 4.21
C GLY A 49 -16.33 -8.99 2.85
N PHE A 50 -15.26 -8.67 2.11
CA PHE A 50 -14.93 -9.34 0.86
C PHE A 50 -14.39 -10.76 1.10
N PRO A 51 -14.53 -11.68 0.13
CA PRO A 51 -13.95 -13.00 0.24
C PRO A 51 -12.41 -12.99 0.12
N PRO A 52 -11.69 -14.01 0.62
CA PRO A 52 -10.23 -14.09 0.53
C PRO A 52 -9.68 -14.01 -0.90
N SER A 53 -10.46 -14.51 -1.89
CA SER A 53 -10.09 -14.42 -3.31
C SER A 53 -9.93 -12.98 -3.81
N ALA A 54 -10.61 -12.00 -3.20
CA ALA A 54 -10.49 -10.59 -3.54
C ALA A 54 -9.12 -9.98 -3.17
N ALA A 55 -8.26 -10.71 -2.46
CA ALA A 55 -6.89 -10.29 -2.21
C ALA A 55 -5.99 -10.41 -3.44
N LYS A 56 -6.31 -11.27 -4.40
CA LYS A 56 -5.58 -11.45 -5.65
C LYS A 56 -6.23 -10.63 -6.76
N LEU A 57 -5.41 -9.89 -7.49
CA LEU A 57 -5.87 -9.08 -8.61
C LEU A 57 -5.38 -9.66 -9.93
N PRO A 58 -6.16 -9.54 -11.03
CA PRO A 58 -5.76 -10.07 -12.34
C PRO A 58 -4.46 -9.47 -12.88
N ASP A 59 -4.13 -8.25 -12.46
CA ASP A 59 -2.97 -7.47 -12.88
C ASP A 59 -1.83 -7.49 -11.85
N ASP A 60 -1.85 -8.40 -10.88
CA ASP A 60 -0.77 -8.54 -9.91
C ASP A 60 0.57 -8.90 -10.58
N ASP A 61 0.53 -9.71 -11.65
CA ASP A 61 1.73 -10.13 -12.38
C ASP A 61 2.44 -8.96 -13.09
N ALA A 62 1.73 -7.87 -13.37
CA ALA A 62 2.31 -6.67 -13.98
C ALA A 62 2.79 -5.62 -12.97
N ALA A 63 2.65 -5.89 -11.69
CA ALA A 63 2.93 -4.94 -10.62
C ALA A 63 4.26 -5.20 -9.91
N ILE A 64 4.80 -4.14 -9.34
CA ILE A 64 5.81 -4.23 -8.29
C ILE A 64 5.07 -4.30 -6.95
N HIS A 65 5.48 -5.21 -6.10
CA HIS A 65 4.95 -5.38 -4.76
C HIS A 65 6.01 -5.04 -3.72
N SER A 66 5.59 -4.45 -2.60
CA SER A 66 6.46 -4.23 -1.45
C SER A 66 5.73 -4.56 -0.16
N TRP A 67 6.45 -5.15 0.79
CA TRP A 67 5.89 -5.53 2.08
C TRP A 67 6.92 -5.50 3.20
N ILE A 68 6.42 -5.43 4.41
CA ILE A 68 7.23 -5.54 5.63
C ILE A 68 6.93 -6.86 6.33
N GLU A 69 7.98 -7.56 6.69
CA GLU A 69 7.94 -8.75 7.52
C GLU A 69 8.46 -8.45 8.93
N THR A 70 7.81 -9.05 9.92
CA THR A 70 8.26 -9.05 11.31
C THR A 70 8.24 -10.48 11.84
N LYS A 71 9.08 -10.76 12.82
CA LYS A 71 9.00 -12.04 13.54
C LYS A 71 7.83 -12.01 14.52
N GLN A 72 7.14 -13.13 14.66
CA GLN A 72 6.12 -13.27 15.69
C GLN A 72 6.75 -13.38 17.09
N VAL A 73 6.08 -12.79 18.07
CA VAL A 73 6.58 -12.79 19.46
C VAL A 73 6.58 -14.20 20.06
N GLU A 74 5.67 -15.05 19.61
CA GLU A 74 5.44 -16.39 20.15
C GLU A 74 6.28 -17.48 19.47
N SER A 75 6.79 -17.20 18.26
CA SER A 75 7.62 -18.12 17.49
C SER A 75 8.74 -17.37 16.79
N GLU A 76 10.00 -17.67 17.12
CA GLU A 76 11.17 -17.01 16.50
C GLU A 76 11.34 -17.38 15.03
N ASP A 77 10.74 -18.48 14.60
CA ASP A 77 10.85 -19.01 13.24
C ASP A 77 9.66 -18.57 12.35
N GLU A 78 8.60 -18.01 12.93
CA GLU A 78 7.41 -17.62 12.18
C GLU A 78 7.45 -16.14 11.81
N VAL A 79 7.44 -15.89 10.50
CA VAL A 79 7.47 -14.55 9.92
C VAL A 79 6.05 -14.14 9.52
N MET A 80 5.67 -12.92 9.87
CA MET A 80 4.38 -12.35 9.54
C MET A 80 4.54 -11.12 8.67
N VAL A 81 3.79 -11.04 7.57
CA VAL A 81 3.66 -9.83 6.76
C VAL A 81 2.72 -8.86 7.47
N VAL A 82 3.18 -7.64 7.73
CA VAL A 82 2.43 -6.66 8.55
C VAL A 82 2.05 -5.39 7.79
N ALA A 83 2.67 -5.13 6.66
CA ALA A 83 2.32 -4.03 5.78
C ALA A 83 2.54 -4.46 4.33
N VAL A 84 1.67 -4.01 3.44
CA VAL A 84 1.70 -4.35 2.02
C VAL A 84 1.42 -3.12 1.17
N GLY A 85 1.87 -3.15 -0.08
CA GLY A 85 1.55 -2.19 -1.11
C GLY A 85 1.94 -2.71 -2.49
N ARG A 86 1.35 -2.16 -3.52
CA ARG A 86 1.73 -2.43 -4.91
C ARG A 86 1.69 -1.18 -5.75
N ILE A 87 2.50 -1.16 -6.80
CA ILE A 87 2.51 -0.13 -7.83
C ILE A 87 2.58 -0.81 -9.21
N HIS A 88 1.82 -0.30 -10.17
CA HIS A 88 1.84 -0.80 -11.54
C HIS A 88 1.88 0.35 -12.54
N LEU A 89 2.38 0.06 -13.73
CA LEU A 89 2.36 1.00 -14.84
C LEU A 89 0.92 1.15 -15.34
N ILE A 90 0.47 2.39 -15.50
CA ILE A 90 -0.82 2.66 -16.14
C ILE A 90 -0.63 2.49 -17.66
N PRO A 91 -1.46 1.66 -18.33
CA PRO A 91 -1.34 1.41 -19.75
C PRO A 91 -1.31 2.69 -20.56
N ALA A 92 -0.50 2.72 -21.63
CA ALA A 92 -0.33 3.91 -22.45
C ALA A 92 -1.61 4.30 -23.20
N ASP A 93 -2.48 3.34 -23.46
CA ASP A 93 -3.78 3.50 -24.10
C ASP A 93 -4.94 3.68 -23.11
N SER A 94 -4.63 3.79 -21.81
CA SER A 94 -5.65 4.04 -20.79
C SER A 94 -6.45 5.30 -21.11
N THR A 95 -7.76 5.14 -21.19
CA THR A 95 -8.69 6.23 -21.44
C THR A 95 -9.09 6.99 -20.16
N GLY A 96 -8.65 6.49 -19.00
CA GLY A 96 -9.13 6.93 -17.70
C GLY A 96 -10.58 6.55 -17.42
N ALA A 97 -11.16 5.73 -18.29
CA ALA A 97 -12.45 5.12 -18.00
C ALA A 97 -12.29 4.21 -16.80
N CYS A 98 -12.97 4.56 -15.73
CA CYS A 98 -12.76 3.94 -14.50
C CYS A 98 -13.65 2.92 -14.14
N ALA A 99 -13.29 2.43 -13.26
CA ALA A 99 -13.41 2.01 -11.94
C ALA A 99 -14.78 2.19 -11.28
N ASP A 100 -15.67 2.87 -11.93
CA ASP A 100 -17.04 3.04 -11.42
C ASP A 100 -17.89 1.80 -11.62
N THR A 101 -17.33 0.79 -12.25
CA THR A 101 -17.95 -0.52 -12.32
C THR A 101 -17.76 -1.21 -10.99
N VAL A 102 -18.77 -1.07 -10.27
CA VAL A 102 -18.98 -1.62 -8.99
C VAL A 102 -19.28 -3.08 -9.10
N ASP A 103 -18.26 -3.83 -9.09
CA ASP A 103 -18.35 -5.19 -8.68
C ASP A 103 -17.38 -5.40 -7.50
N GLU A 104 -17.38 -6.58 -6.94
CA GLU A 104 -16.39 -7.00 -5.94
C GLU A 104 -14.94 -6.80 -6.43
N ASN A 105 -14.78 -6.50 -7.70
CA ASN A 105 -13.55 -6.25 -8.42
C ASN A 105 -13.31 -4.75 -8.75
N ALA A 106 -14.11 -3.82 -8.26
CA ALA A 106 -13.89 -2.37 -8.48
C ALA A 106 -12.47 -1.91 -8.11
N ALA A 107 -11.79 -2.69 -7.28
CA ALA A 107 -10.38 -2.50 -6.98
C ALA A 107 -9.43 -2.87 -8.13
N HIS A 108 -9.92 -3.45 -9.19
CA HIS A 108 -9.13 -3.98 -10.31
C HIS A 108 -9.02 -3.05 -11.50
N CYS A 109 -9.57 -1.84 -11.40
CA CYS A 109 -9.53 -0.95 -12.54
C CYS A 109 -8.08 -0.65 -12.95
N PRO A 110 -7.64 -1.06 -14.12
CA PRO A 110 -6.31 -0.75 -14.60
C PRO A 110 -6.18 0.70 -15.05
N ASP A 111 -7.30 1.36 -15.32
CA ASP A 111 -7.35 2.74 -15.79
C ASP A 111 -7.43 3.70 -14.61
N PHE A 112 -6.71 4.80 -14.71
CA PHE A 112 -6.74 5.85 -13.72
C PHE A 112 -7.45 7.10 -14.27
N PRO A 113 -8.56 7.56 -13.66
CA PRO A 113 -9.36 8.67 -14.18
C PRO A 113 -8.57 9.92 -14.58
N PRO A 114 -7.51 10.32 -13.85
CA PRO A 114 -6.71 11.49 -14.21
C PRO A 114 -6.05 11.44 -15.57
N LEU A 115 -5.88 10.28 -16.16
CA LEU A 115 -5.28 10.13 -17.49
C LEU A 115 -6.30 10.17 -18.61
N GLY A 116 -7.60 10.16 -18.29
CA GLY A 116 -8.68 10.26 -19.24
C GLY A 116 -9.33 11.64 -19.28
N SER A 117 -10.32 11.77 -20.14
CA SER A 117 -11.04 13.03 -20.33
C SER A 117 -11.83 13.51 -19.11
N HIS A 118 -12.18 12.61 -18.20
CA HIS A 118 -13.02 12.93 -17.04
C HIS A 118 -12.22 13.46 -15.85
N GLY A 119 -11.00 12.96 -15.63
CA GLY A 119 -10.19 13.34 -14.47
C GLY A 119 -9.57 14.72 -14.53
N PHE A 120 -9.38 15.26 -15.74
CA PHE A 120 -8.71 16.54 -15.94
C PHE A 120 -9.64 17.74 -15.93
N SER A 121 -10.92 17.55 -16.22
CA SER A 121 -11.91 18.64 -16.27
C SER A 121 -12.19 19.25 -14.90
N ASP A 122 -11.96 18.50 -13.84
CA ASP A 122 -12.24 18.90 -12.45
C ASP A 122 -11.03 19.49 -11.73
N VAL A 123 -9.87 19.44 -12.37
CA VAL A 123 -8.66 20.07 -11.82
C VAL A 123 -8.70 21.55 -12.16
N SER A 124 -9.11 22.36 -11.23
CA SER A 124 -9.10 23.81 -11.38
C SER A 124 -7.67 24.34 -11.35
N GLY A 125 -7.16 24.75 -12.48
CA GLY A 125 -5.88 25.42 -12.60
C GLY A 125 -5.22 25.19 -13.96
N ASN A 126 -4.64 26.22 -14.53
CA ASN A 126 -3.96 26.19 -15.82
C ASN A 126 -2.62 25.42 -15.78
N ASP A 127 -2.21 24.95 -14.62
CA ASP A 127 -0.88 24.36 -14.39
C ASP A 127 -0.88 22.84 -14.29
N PHE A 128 -2.05 22.19 -14.40
CA PHE A 128 -2.09 20.73 -14.35
C PHE A 128 -1.56 20.15 -15.67
N PRO A 129 -0.59 19.24 -15.64
CA PRO A 129 0.04 18.71 -16.84
C PRO A 129 -0.95 18.01 -17.77
N THR A 130 -0.67 18.02 -19.06
CA THR A 130 -1.45 17.24 -20.05
C THR A 130 -1.22 15.73 -19.86
N PRO A 131 -2.15 14.88 -20.32
CA PRO A 131 -2.00 13.43 -20.20
C PRO A 131 -0.67 12.90 -20.74
N GLU A 132 -0.19 13.40 -21.86
CA GLU A 132 1.08 13.01 -22.47
C GLU A 132 2.28 13.38 -21.58
N SER A 133 2.23 14.54 -20.92
CA SER A 133 3.31 14.99 -20.04
C SER A 133 3.36 14.22 -18.73
N LEU A 134 2.30 13.52 -18.36
CA LEU A 134 2.24 12.68 -17.16
C LEU A 134 2.81 11.27 -17.37
N ARG A 135 3.18 10.92 -18.61
CA ARG A 135 3.65 9.55 -18.93
C ARG A 135 5.18 9.46 -18.95
N PRO A 136 5.75 8.32 -18.56
CA PRO A 136 5.07 7.14 -18.01
C PRO A 136 4.39 7.44 -16.68
N ALA A 137 3.23 6.85 -16.48
CA ALA A 137 2.41 7.05 -15.29
C ALA A 137 2.26 5.72 -14.54
N VAL A 138 2.27 5.78 -13.22
CA VAL A 138 2.14 4.62 -12.34
C VAL A 138 1.03 4.84 -11.33
N GLN A 139 0.38 3.76 -10.91
CA GLN A 139 -0.65 3.81 -9.89
C GLN A 139 -0.26 2.97 -8.67
N ILE A 140 -0.30 3.59 -7.50
CA ILE A 140 -0.16 2.91 -6.22
C ILE A 140 -1.54 2.41 -5.77
N ARG A 141 -1.60 1.15 -5.40
CA ARG A 141 -2.83 0.49 -4.95
C ARG A 141 -2.54 -0.52 -3.84
N GLN A 142 -3.61 -0.97 -3.19
CA GLN A 142 -3.55 -2.06 -2.21
C GLN A 142 -2.53 -1.80 -1.09
N MET A 143 -2.46 -0.55 -0.63
CA MET A 143 -1.62 -0.17 0.50
C MET A 143 -2.34 -0.28 1.83
N GLY A 144 -1.67 -0.85 2.80
CA GLY A 144 -2.17 -0.91 4.15
C GLY A 144 -1.21 -1.55 5.14
N THR A 145 -1.56 -1.43 6.42
CA THR A 145 -0.79 -1.99 7.54
C THR A 145 -1.78 -2.61 8.54
N LEU A 146 -1.46 -3.80 9.06
CA LEU A 146 -2.23 -4.45 10.12
C LEU A 146 -2.42 -3.49 11.30
N GLU A 147 -3.61 -3.47 11.88
CA GLU A 147 -4.02 -2.50 12.90
C GLU A 147 -3.01 -2.41 14.06
N ASN A 148 -2.62 -3.54 14.61
CA ASN A 148 -1.65 -3.62 15.71
C ASN A 148 -0.22 -3.21 15.33
N HIS A 149 0.04 -2.98 14.04
CA HIS A 149 1.34 -2.58 13.49
C HIS A 149 1.33 -1.17 12.90
N GLN A 150 0.22 -0.45 12.98
CA GLN A 150 0.13 0.95 12.55
C GLN A 150 0.99 1.88 13.41
N ARG A 151 1.22 3.10 12.89
CA ARG A 151 2.01 4.17 13.55
C ARG A 151 3.48 3.82 13.82
N LYS A 152 4.01 2.78 13.17
CA LYS A 152 5.43 2.38 13.25
C LYS A 152 6.25 2.80 12.02
N GLY A 153 5.68 3.60 11.11
CA GLY A 153 6.34 4.05 9.89
C GLY A 153 6.27 3.04 8.72
N TYR A 154 5.68 1.86 8.89
CA TYR A 154 5.71 0.79 7.89
C TYR A 154 5.06 1.17 6.56
N ALA A 155 3.92 1.87 6.59
CA ALA A 155 3.29 2.36 5.38
C ALA A 155 4.19 3.33 4.59
N ALA A 156 4.88 4.24 5.28
CA ALA A 156 5.82 5.17 4.65
C ALA A 156 7.02 4.41 4.03
N THR A 157 7.54 3.41 4.73
CA THR A 157 8.63 2.56 4.21
C THR A 157 8.20 1.79 2.97
N VAL A 158 7.01 1.18 2.97
CA VAL A 158 6.45 0.47 1.80
C VAL A 158 6.26 1.43 0.63
N LEU A 159 5.68 2.61 0.86
CA LEU A 159 5.45 3.62 -0.16
C LEU A 159 6.77 4.07 -0.80
N SER A 160 7.74 4.48 0.00
CA SER A 160 9.06 4.92 -0.48
C SER A 160 9.78 3.83 -1.27
N ASN A 161 9.66 2.57 -0.85
CA ASN A 161 10.25 1.44 -1.57
C ASN A 161 9.57 1.23 -2.93
N LEU A 162 8.24 1.29 -3.00
CA LEU A 162 7.50 1.21 -4.27
C LEU A 162 7.88 2.32 -5.24
N GLU A 163 8.01 3.55 -4.75
CA GLU A 163 8.43 4.71 -5.56
C GLU A 163 9.85 4.50 -6.12
N SER A 164 10.77 4.01 -5.29
CA SER A 164 12.16 3.74 -5.68
C SER A 164 12.25 2.63 -6.72
N GLU A 165 11.54 1.53 -6.51
CA GLU A 165 11.49 0.39 -7.45
C GLU A 165 10.86 0.79 -8.79
N ALA A 166 9.78 1.61 -8.75
CA ALA A 166 9.14 2.11 -9.96
C ALA A 166 10.09 2.97 -10.80
N VAL A 167 10.83 3.88 -10.16
CA VAL A 167 11.85 4.71 -10.84
C VAL A 167 12.98 3.84 -11.40
N THR A 168 13.37 2.79 -10.69
CA THR A 168 14.41 1.86 -11.14
C THR A 168 13.97 1.09 -12.38
N LEU A 169 12.71 0.61 -12.40
CA LEU A 169 12.22 -0.22 -13.49
C LEU A 169 11.72 0.57 -14.70
N TRP A 170 11.00 1.67 -14.46
CA TRP A 170 10.30 2.44 -15.50
C TRP A 170 10.89 3.83 -15.75
N GLY A 171 11.91 4.22 -15.01
CA GLY A 171 12.49 5.55 -15.08
C GLY A 171 11.64 6.60 -14.36
N LYS A 172 11.90 7.88 -14.68
CA LYS A 172 11.11 8.97 -14.11
C LYS A 172 9.66 8.87 -14.56
N CYS A 173 8.75 8.73 -13.62
CA CYS A 173 7.33 8.57 -13.85
C CYS A 173 6.51 9.49 -12.96
N THR A 174 5.23 9.70 -13.31
CA THR A 174 4.27 10.38 -12.46
C THR A 174 3.45 9.35 -11.69
N GLY A 175 3.42 9.50 -10.37
CA GLY A 175 2.66 8.61 -9.49
C GLY A 175 1.23 9.11 -9.28
N PHE A 176 0.28 8.17 -9.27
CA PHE A 176 -1.13 8.40 -8.95
C PHE A 176 -1.62 7.41 -7.91
N LEU A 177 -2.60 7.83 -7.12
CA LEU A 177 -3.34 6.94 -6.22
C LEU A 177 -4.75 7.48 -5.94
N GLN A 178 -5.59 6.59 -5.44
CA GLN A 178 -6.94 6.91 -4.97
C GLN A 178 -6.97 6.66 -3.46
N ALA A 179 -6.85 7.74 -2.69
CA ALA A 179 -6.83 7.66 -1.24
C ALA A 179 -8.24 7.62 -0.66
N ARG A 180 -8.49 6.73 0.30
CA ARG A 180 -9.63 6.91 1.20
C ARG A 180 -9.44 8.21 1.96
N VAL A 181 -10.53 8.97 2.16
CA VAL A 181 -10.45 10.31 2.77
C VAL A 181 -9.68 10.31 4.09
N HIS A 182 -9.85 9.30 4.93
CA HIS A 182 -9.12 9.21 6.20
C HIS A 182 -7.61 8.94 6.05
N ALA A 183 -7.16 8.48 4.87
CA ALA A 183 -5.74 8.23 4.58
C ALA A 183 -5.05 9.42 3.91
N ILE A 184 -5.78 10.43 3.46
CA ILE A 184 -5.23 11.63 2.80
C ILE A 184 -4.11 12.27 3.64
N PRO A 185 -4.26 12.52 4.96
CA PRO A 185 -3.19 13.16 5.74
C PRO A 185 -1.88 12.36 5.77
N PHE A 186 -1.96 11.04 5.67
CA PHE A 186 -0.77 10.21 5.55
C PHE A 186 -0.05 10.49 4.22
N TYR A 187 -0.76 10.45 3.10
CA TYR A 187 -0.16 10.69 1.79
C TYR A 187 0.35 12.13 1.63
N GLU A 188 -0.35 13.13 2.15
CA GLU A 188 0.12 14.52 2.19
C GLU A 188 1.44 14.63 2.96
N SER A 189 1.60 13.90 4.07
CA SER A 189 2.87 13.85 4.81
C SER A 189 4.01 13.21 4.02
N GLN A 190 3.70 12.49 2.94
CA GLN A 190 4.64 11.90 2.00
C GLN A 190 4.78 12.72 0.70
N ASN A 191 4.35 13.99 0.72
CA ASN A 191 4.39 14.95 -0.40
C ASN A 191 3.46 14.62 -1.59
N TRP A 192 2.43 13.81 -1.38
CA TRP A 192 1.39 13.62 -2.36
C TRP A 192 0.36 14.74 -2.28
N THR A 193 -0.18 15.15 -3.42
CA THR A 193 -1.11 16.27 -3.53
C THR A 193 -2.47 15.79 -4.04
N CYS A 194 -3.54 16.22 -3.39
CA CYS A 194 -4.90 15.95 -3.86
C CYS A 194 -5.23 16.74 -5.12
N PHE A 195 -6.06 16.14 -5.97
CA PHE A 195 -6.71 16.83 -7.08
C PHE A 195 -8.13 16.29 -7.29
N GLY A 196 -8.97 17.03 -8.02
CA GLY A 196 -10.37 16.67 -8.24
C GLY A 196 -11.21 16.64 -6.96
N ASP A 197 -12.48 16.33 -7.14
CA ASP A 197 -13.44 16.21 -6.05
C ASP A 197 -13.36 14.85 -5.35
N GLU A 198 -14.00 14.75 -4.20
CA GLU A 198 -14.24 13.48 -3.53
C GLU A 198 -15.30 12.68 -4.28
N TYR A 199 -15.12 11.38 -4.36
CA TYR A 199 -16.05 10.47 -5.02
C TYR A 199 -16.23 9.18 -4.21
N MET A 200 -17.40 8.59 -4.34
CA MET A 200 -17.73 7.34 -3.67
C MET A 200 -17.25 6.15 -4.51
N VAL A 201 -16.48 5.27 -3.89
CA VAL A 201 -16.21 3.93 -4.42
C VAL A 201 -17.15 2.98 -3.68
N GLU A 202 -18.09 2.38 -4.41
CA GLU A 202 -19.11 1.54 -3.81
C GLU A 202 -18.48 0.33 -3.11
N GLY A 203 -19.00 -0.05 -1.96
CA GLY A 203 -18.46 -1.11 -1.12
C GLY A 203 -17.16 -0.78 -0.38
N ILE A 204 -16.52 0.37 -0.71
CA ILE A 204 -15.22 0.74 -0.11
C ILE A 204 -15.31 2.07 0.66
N GLY A 205 -16.03 3.07 0.11
CA GLY A 205 -16.22 4.35 0.77
C GLY A 205 -15.71 5.57 -0.02
N LEU A 206 -15.65 6.71 0.64
CA LEU A 206 -15.29 8.00 0.04
C LEU A 206 -13.78 8.07 -0.22
N HIS A 207 -13.43 8.47 -1.44
CA HIS A 207 -12.06 8.58 -1.94
C HIS A 207 -11.79 9.96 -2.53
N ARG A 208 -10.52 10.28 -2.65
CA ARG A 208 -10.01 11.40 -3.43
C ARG A 208 -8.76 10.99 -4.19
N SER A 209 -8.60 11.52 -5.39
CA SER A 209 -7.41 11.27 -6.22
C SER A 209 -6.22 12.10 -5.73
N MET A 210 -5.02 11.52 -5.81
CA MET A 210 -3.76 12.18 -5.45
C MET A 210 -2.67 11.86 -6.49
N TRP A 211 -1.72 12.75 -6.60
CA TRP A 211 -0.52 12.60 -7.45
C TRP A 211 0.72 13.15 -6.77
#